data_e0662dcdea98ff66a647e0fe9d279179
#
_entry.id   e0662dcdea98ff66a647e0fe9d279179
#
_cell.length_a   1.000
_cell.length_b   1.000
_cell.length_c   1.000
_cell.angle_alpha   90.00
_cell.angle_beta   90.00
_cell.angle_gamma   90.00
#
_symmetry.space_group_name_H-M   'P 1'
#
loop_
_entity.id
_entity.type
_entity.pdbx_description
1 polymer ?
#
loop_
_entity_poly.entity_id
_entity_poly.type
_entity_poly.pdbx_seq_one_letter_code
_entity_poly.pdbx_strand_id
1 'polypeptide(L)'
;MRLDQAGAIRVFIDVRSGKSMDRPGLTELLAFECAGDTLAVVRFDRLGRSLGELLTVVKELKDRGVALLSLEEKLDTSSAGGELFFHVFGAIAHFERRLIAERTKDGIAAARAKGKLPGRRPLDPDKAASALKLVASGVSPTDAARQLGLGRATVYREMAGAGARRAG
;
A
#
# COMPACT_ATOMS: atom_id res chain seq x y z
N MET A 1 11.52 -9.71 -31.35
CA MET A 1 10.61 -9.01 -30.37
C MET A 1 10.52 -7.52 -30.72
N ARG A 2 9.49 -6.77 -30.26
CA ARG A 2 9.36 -5.32 -30.59
C ARG A 2 10.52 -4.49 -30.05
N LEU A 3 11.08 -4.86 -28.89
CA LEU A 3 12.23 -4.17 -28.28
C LEU A 3 13.51 -4.37 -29.07
N ASP A 4 13.74 -5.58 -29.60
CA ASP A 4 14.91 -5.85 -30.47
C ASP A 4 14.84 -5.02 -31.75
N GLN A 5 13.62 -4.87 -32.32
CA GLN A 5 13.39 -4.02 -33.51
C GLN A 5 13.61 -2.53 -33.20
N ALA A 6 13.44 -2.12 -31.95
CA ALA A 6 13.74 -0.77 -31.49
C ALA A 6 15.22 -0.56 -31.13
N GLY A 7 16.07 -1.57 -31.34
CA GLY A 7 17.52 -1.48 -31.08
C GLY A 7 17.92 -1.70 -29.64
N ALA A 8 17.09 -2.41 -28.84
CA ALA A 8 17.46 -2.73 -27.45
C ALA A 8 18.72 -3.60 -27.39
N ILE A 9 19.71 -3.16 -26.65
CA ILE A 9 20.98 -3.88 -26.44
C ILE A 9 20.84 -5.06 -25.47
N ARG A 10 19.86 -5.00 -24.56
CA ARG A 10 19.51 -6.05 -23.62
C ARG A 10 18.01 -5.99 -23.31
N VAL A 11 17.39 -7.16 -23.19
CA VAL A 11 15.96 -7.28 -22.85
C VAL A 11 15.82 -8.01 -21.52
N PHE A 12 15.07 -7.42 -20.60
CA PHE A 12 14.72 -8.00 -19.30
C PHE A 12 13.25 -8.43 -19.33
N ILE A 13 12.95 -9.59 -18.79
CA ILE A 13 11.61 -10.18 -18.86
C ILE A 13 11.15 -10.56 -17.46
N ASP A 14 10.02 -9.98 -17.05
CA ASP A 14 9.29 -10.45 -15.88
C ASP A 14 8.10 -11.31 -16.32
N VAL A 15 8.12 -12.58 -15.96
CA VAL A 15 6.98 -13.50 -16.16
C VAL A 15 6.07 -13.37 -14.95
N ARG A 16 4.86 -12.80 -15.12
CA ARG A 16 3.95 -12.51 -14.00
C ARG A 16 2.69 -13.36 -13.98
N SER A 17 2.43 -13.98 -12.85
CA SER A 17 1.08 -14.28 -12.38
C SER A 17 0.56 -13.08 -11.54
N GLY A 18 -0.70 -12.69 -11.69
CA GLY A 18 -1.28 -11.42 -11.21
C GLY A 18 -1.21 -11.09 -9.71
N LYS A 19 -0.46 -11.84 -8.89
CA LYS A 19 -0.38 -11.66 -7.43
C LYS A 19 1.02 -11.32 -6.89
N SER A 20 2.10 -11.51 -7.63
CA SER A 20 3.45 -11.27 -7.12
C SER A 20 3.88 -9.81 -7.28
N MET A 21 4.38 -9.21 -6.20
CA MET A 21 5.05 -7.91 -6.19
C MET A 21 6.53 -8.03 -6.61
N ASP A 22 7.00 -9.26 -6.79
CA ASP A 22 8.38 -9.55 -7.14
C ASP A 22 8.63 -9.25 -8.62
N ARG A 23 9.62 -8.41 -8.91
CA ARG A 23 10.01 -7.94 -10.24
C ARG A 23 11.52 -8.09 -10.44
N PRO A 24 12.01 -9.32 -10.50
CA PRO A 24 13.44 -9.55 -10.63
C PRO A 24 14.01 -8.93 -11.90
N GLY A 25 13.29 -8.99 -13.02
CA GLY A 25 13.72 -8.38 -14.27
C GLY A 25 13.81 -6.86 -14.21
N LEU A 26 12.85 -6.19 -13.58
CA LEU A 26 12.93 -4.75 -13.36
C LEU A 26 14.07 -4.39 -12.41
N THR A 27 14.26 -5.17 -11.33
CA THR A 27 15.35 -4.95 -10.38
C THR A 27 16.73 -5.13 -11.05
N GLU A 28 16.88 -6.16 -11.87
CA GLU A 28 18.12 -6.41 -12.63
C GLU A 28 18.37 -5.30 -13.65
N LEU A 29 17.32 -4.81 -14.32
CA LEU A 29 17.40 -3.69 -15.25
C LEU A 29 17.90 -2.42 -14.54
N LEU A 30 17.26 -2.07 -13.40
CA LEU A 30 17.65 -0.90 -12.60
C LEU A 30 19.08 -1.00 -12.02
N ALA A 31 19.63 -2.20 -11.91
CA ALA A 31 21.02 -2.42 -11.53
C ALA A 31 22.00 -2.37 -12.73
N PHE A 32 21.47 -2.57 -13.94
CA PHE A 32 22.27 -2.60 -15.17
C PHE A 32 22.41 -1.22 -15.82
N GLU A 33 21.39 -0.36 -15.71
CA GLU A 33 21.33 0.96 -16.37
C GLU A 33 22.40 1.93 -15.85
N CYS A 34 22.85 2.82 -16.73
CA CYS A 34 23.75 3.90 -16.43
C CYS A 34 23.14 5.26 -16.86
N ALA A 35 23.66 6.34 -16.29
CA ALA A 35 23.25 7.68 -16.70
C ALA A 35 23.53 7.90 -18.21
N GLY A 36 22.53 8.39 -18.92
CA GLY A 36 22.57 8.56 -20.38
C GLY A 36 21.89 7.42 -21.15
N ASP A 37 21.55 6.31 -20.48
CA ASP A 37 20.81 5.21 -21.10
C ASP A 37 19.34 5.58 -21.33
N THR A 38 18.67 4.80 -22.18
CA THR A 38 17.23 4.87 -22.42
C THR A 38 16.60 3.52 -22.11
N LEU A 39 15.72 3.49 -21.11
CA LEU A 39 14.86 2.35 -20.86
C LEU A 39 13.70 2.33 -21.86
N ALA A 40 13.66 1.32 -22.73
CA ALA A 40 12.54 1.14 -23.64
C ALA A 40 11.55 0.12 -23.09
N VAL A 41 10.27 0.45 -23.11
CA VAL A 41 9.17 -0.47 -22.80
C VAL A 41 8.20 -0.56 -23.96
N VAL A 42 7.50 -1.69 -24.08
CA VAL A 42 6.46 -1.82 -25.08
C VAL A 42 5.26 -0.93 -24.71
N ARG A 43 4.89 -0.92 -23.41
CA ARG A 43 3.76 -0.14 -22.87
C ARG A 43 4.06 0.27 -21.43
N PHE A 44 3.50 1.40 -21.02
CA PHE A 44 3.65 1.91 -19.64
C PHE A 44 3.04 0.98 -18.56
N ASP A 45 2.00 0.21 -18.89
CA ASP A 45 1.40 -0.75 -17.97
C ASP A 45 2.34 -1.90 -17.57
N ARG A 46 3.47 -2.04 -18.28
CA ARG A 46 4.53 -2.96 -17.91
C ARG A 46 5.38 -2.43 -16.76
N LEU A 47 5.50 -1.12 -16.60
CA LEU A 47 6.27 -0.50 -15.51
C LEU A 47 5.48 -0.31 -14.24
N GLY A 48 4.22 0.12 -14.34
CA GLY A 48 3.37 0.39 -13.18
C GLY A 48 1.94 -0.10 -13.39
N ARG A 49 1.27 -0.52 -12.32
CA ARG A 49 -0.15 -0.92 -12.33
C ARG A 49 -1.09 0.27 -12.15
N SER A 50 -0.56 1.37 -11.68
CA SER A 50 -1.26 2.61 -11.48
C SER A 50 -0.42 3.76 -12.01
N LEU A 51 -1.08 4.88 -12.29
CA LEU A 51 -0.39 6.09 -12.68
C LEU A 51 0.62 6.54 -11.61
N GLY A 52 0.28 6.38 -10.33
CA GLY A 52 1.19 6.71 -9.23
C GLY A 52 2.47 5.87 -9.21
N GLU A 53 2.37 4.55 -9.46
CA GLU A 53 3.54 3.67 -9.56
C GLU A 53 4.40 4.04 -10.77
N LEU A 54 3.78 4.27 -11.93
CA LEU A 54 4.50 4.68 -13.14
C LEU A 54 5.28 5.98 -12.89
N LEU A 55 4.66 6.99 -12.30
CA LEU A 55 5.31 8.27 -11.99
C LEU A 55 6.47 8.11 -11.01
N THR A 56 6.37 7.17 -10.06
CA THR A 56 7.46 6.87 -9.13
C THR A 56 8.67 6.28 -9.87
N VAL A 57 8.43 5.31 -10.76
CA VAL A 57 9.50 4.71 -11.57
C VAL A 57 10.13 5.75 -12.51
N VAL A 58 9.32 6.57 -13.17
CA VAL A 58 9.84 7.62 -14.08
C VAL A 58 10.68 8.64 -13.32
N LYS A 59 10.26 9.02 -12.12
CA LYS A 59 11.05 9.91 -11.28
C LYS A 59 12.39 9.28 -10.89
N GLU A 60 12.39 8.02 -10.49
CA GLU A 60 13.61 7.28 -10.14
C GLU A 60 14.59 7.20 -11.33
N LEU A 61 14.08 6.90 -12.53
CA LEU A 61 14.89 6.91 -13.76
C LEU A 61 15.47 8.30 -14.06
N LYS A 62 14.64 9.35 -13.94
CA LYS A 62 15.09 10.74 -14.14
C LYS A 62 16.18 11.12 -13.14
N ASP A 63 16.02 10.77 -11.86
CA ASP A 63 17.00 11.05 -10.80
C ASP A 63 18.33 10.31 -11.05
N ARG A 64 18.32 9.21 -11.80
CA ARG A 64 19.51 8.45 -12.26
C ARG A 64 20.05 8.92 -13.62
N GLY A 65 19.37 9.86 -14.27
CA GLY A 65 19.77 10.34 -15.60
C GLY A 65 19.42 9.38 -16.75
N VAL A 66 18.42 8.50 -16.55
CA VAL A 66 17.94 7.51 -17.53
C VAL A 66 16.65 8.01 -18.15
N ALA A 67 16.57 8.00 -19.49
CA ALA A 67 15.35 8.32 -20.21
C ALA A 67 14.42 7.12 -20.29
N LEU A 68 13.10 7.38 -20.44
CA LEU A 68 12.10 6.34 -20.67
C LEU A 68 11.44 6.53 -22.03
N LEU A 69 11.41 5.45 -22.83
CA LEU A 69 10.74 5.40 -24.13
C LEU A 69 9.62 4.34 -24.09
N SER A 70 8.40 4.74 -24.39
CA SER A 70 7.32 3.79 -24.65
C SER A 70 7.04 3.68 -26.15
N LEU A 71 7.05 2.43 -26.65
CA LEU A 71 6.90 2.16 -28.08
C LEU A 71 5.45 2.30 -28.55
N GLU A 72 4.46 1.89 -27.76
CA GLU A 72 3.05 1.98 -28.14
C GLU A 72 2.49 3.38 -27.96
N GLU A 73 2.77 4.00 -26.81
CA GLU A 73 2.32 5.37 -26.53
C GLU A 73 3.15 6.41 -27.28
N LYS A 74 4.27 6.02 -27.89
CA LYS A 74 5.20 6.90 -28.64
C LYS A 74 5.64 8.10 -27.81
N LEU A 75 5.95 7.85 -26.55
CA LEU A 75 6.36 8.86 -25.59
C LEU A 75 7.81 8.61 -25.18
N ASP A 76 8.60 9.67 -25.28
CA ASP A 76 10.01 9.73 -24.93
C ASP A 76 10.22 10.83 -23.88
N THR A 77 10.64 10.45 -22.67
CA THR A 77 10.86 11.41 -21.57
C THR A 77 12.06 12.32 -21.78
N SER A 78 12.94 12.02 -22.73
CA SER A 78 14.03 12.90 -23.11
C SER A 78 13.55 14.11 -23.93
N SER A 79 12.35 14.01 -24.53
CA SER A 79 11.75 15.08 -25.30
C SER A 79 10.98 16.06 -24.41
N ALA A 80 10.92 17.35 -24.81
CA ALA A 80 10.14 18.37 -24.11
C ALA A 80 8.64 17.98 -24.01
N GLY A 81 8.08 17.32 -25.05
CA GLY A 81 6.71 16.81 -25.05
C GLY A 81 6.50 15.68 -24.04
N GLY A 82 7.44 14.75 -23.95
CA GLY A 82 7.42 13.67 -22.96
C GLY A 82 7.56 14.19 -21.52
N GLU A 83 8.43 15.16 -21.29
CA GLU A 83 8.58 15.81 -19.98
C GLU A 83 7.27 16.51 -19.58
N LEU A 84 6.66 17.30 -20.46
CA LEU A 84 5.36 17.93 -20.22
C LEU A 84 4.27 16.90 -19.88
N PHE A 85 4.22 15.80 -20.64
CA PHE A 85 3.27 14.71 -20.41
C PHE A 85 3.36 14.20 -18.95
N PHE A 86 4.55 13.90 -18.47
CA PHE A 86 4.74 13.42 -17.10
C PHE A 86 4.42 14.47 -16.02
N HIS A 87 4.66 15.74 -16.28
CA HIS A 87 4.24 16.80 -15.36
C HIS A 87 2.71 16.89 -15.26
N VAL A 88 1.99 16.83 -16.39
CA VAL A 88 0.52 16.85 -16.41
C VAL A 88 -0.05 15.61 -15.70
N PHE A 89 0.46 14.42 -16.02
CA PHE A 89 0.01 13.19 -15.37
C PHE A 89 0.35 13.16 -13.87
N GLY A 90 1.47 13.73 -13.48
CA GLY A 90 1.84 13.93 -12.07
C GLY A 90 0.83 14.81 -11.33
N ALA A 91 0.41 15.90 -11.95
CA ALA A 91 -0.61 16.79 -11.40
C ALA A 91 -1.97 16.08 -11.28
N ILE A 92 -2.38 15.31 -12.30
CA ILE A 92 -3.62 14.51 -12.28
C ILE A 92 -3.59 13.48 -11.14
N ALA A 93 -2.51 12.71 -11.02
CA ALA A 93 -2.38 11.70 -9.96
C ALA A 93 -2.38 12.32 -8.55
N HIS A 94 -1.81 13.50 -8.40
CA HIS A 94 -1.87 14.25 -7.14
C HIS A 94 -3.30 14.74 -6.83
N PHE A 95 -4.01 15.22 -7.85
CA PHE A 95 -5.40 15.65 -7.73
C PHE A 95 -6.33 14.50 -7.35
N GLU A 96 -6.20 13.34 -8.01
CA GLU A 96 -6.99 12.13 -7.67
C GLU A 96 -6.78 11.71 -6.21
N ARG A 97 -5.53 11.71 -5.72
CA ARG A 97 -5.23 11.38 -4.31
C ARG A 97 -5.89 12.36 -3.34
N ARG A 98 -5.90 13.65 -3.67
CA ARG A 98 -6.58 14.66 -2.85
C ARG A 98 -8.08 14.42 -2.81
N LEU A 99 -8.73 14.17 -3.94
CA LEU A 99 -10.16 13.86 -4.00
C LEU A 99 -10.52 12.62 -3.18
N ILE A 100 -9.72 11.57 -3.24
CA ILE A 100 -9.92 10.36 -2.42
C ILE A 100 -9.79 10.69 -0.93
N ALA A 101 -8.80 11.48 -0.54
CA ALA A 101 -8.60 11.90 0.84
C ALA A 101 -9.76 12.76 1.35
N GLU A 102 -10.27 13.69 0.54
CA GLU A 102 -11.45 14.52 0.87
C GLU A 102 -12.69 13.65 1.06
N ARG A 103 -13.01 12.79 0.10
CA ARG A 103 -14.15 11.84 0.22
C ARG A 103 -14.04 10.94 1.46
N THR A 104 -12.83 10.51 1.79
CA THR A 104 -12.57 9.68 2.98
C THR A 104 -12.83 10.49 4.25
N LYS A 105 -12.37 11.75 4.32
CA LYS A 105 -12.64 12.64 5.46
C LYS A 105 -14.15 12.89 5.63
N ASP A 106 -14.85 13.16 4.54
CA ASP A 106 -16.29 13.37 4.56
C ASP A 106 -17.03 12.11 5.00
N GLY A 107 -16.64 10.95 4.51
CA GLY A 107 -17.19 9.66 4.93
C GLY A 107 -16.97 9.38 6.42
N ILE A 108 -15.78 9.70 6.95
CA ILE A 108 -15.47 9.57 8.38
C ILE A 108 -16.31 10.57 9.21
N ALA A 109 -16.44 11.81 8.75
CA ALA A 109 -17.25 12.82 9.42
C ALA A 109 -18.73 12.41 9.48
N ALA A 110 -19.29 11.93 8.36
CA ALA A 110 -20.66 11.43 8.30
C ALA A 110 -20.87 10.18 9.18
N ALA A 111 -19.88 9.28 9.26
CA ALA A 111 -19.93 8.12 10.15
C ALA A 111 -19.91 8.54 11.63
N ARG A 112 -19.08 9.51 12.00
CA ARG A 112 -19.03 10.09 13.36
C ARG A 112 -20.34 10.76 13.75
N ALA A 113 -20.94 11.52 12.84
CA ALA A 113 -22.24 12.16 13.06
C ALA A 113 -23.37 11.12 13.33
N LYS A 114 -23.22 9.90 12.78
CA LYS A 114 -24.10 8.75 13.04
C LYS A 114 -23.70 7.94 14.28
N GLY A 115 -22.79 8.44 15.13
CA GLY A 115 -22.32 7.76 16.35
C GLY A 115 -21.34 6.61 16.11
N LYS A 116 -20.85 6.44 14.89
CA LYS A 116 -19.82 5.43 14.58
C LYS A 116 -18.45 6.00 14.90
N LEU A 117 -17.85 5.53 16.00
CA LEU A 117 -16.48 5.92 16.36
C LEU A 117 -15.45 5.12 15.54
N PRO A 118 -14.36 5.76 15.07
CA PRO A 118 -13.26 5.05 14.43
C PRO A 118 -12.51 4.21 15.47
N GLY A 119 -11.95 3.10 15.01
CA GLY A 119 -11.14 2.23 15.84
C GLY A 119 -11.77 0.87 16.12
N ARG A 120 -11.13 0.09 17.02
CA ARG A 120 -11.63 -1.21 17.44
C ARG A 120 -12.93 -1.02 18.22
N ARG A 121 -13.93 -1.86 17.92
CA ARG A 121 -15.20 -1.88 18.64
C ARG A 121 -14.93 -1.98 20.15
N PRO A 122 -15.57 -1.15 21.00
CA PRO A 122 -15.43 -1.29 22.45
C PRO A 122 -15.74 -2.72 22.89
N LEU A 123 -15.01 -3.18 23.89
CA LEU A 123 -15.31 -4.47 24.51
C LEU A 123 -16.67 -4.39 25.17
N ASP A 124 -17.50 -5.39 24.93
CA ASP A 124 -18.78 -5.54 25.61
C ASP A 124 -18.54 -5.64 27.13
N PRO A 125 -19.10 -4.72 27.95
CA PRO A 125 -18.88 -4.69 29.38
C PRO A 125 -19.31 -6.00 30.07
N ASP A 126 -20.40 -6.63 29.60
CA ASP A 126 -20.93 -7.86 30.16
C ASP A 126 -20.00 -9.03 29.89
N LYS A 127 -19.41 -9.08 28.68
CA LYS A 127 -18.38 -10.07 28.35
C LYS A 127 -17.10 -9.87 29.16
N ALA A 128 -16.70 -8.62 29.39
CA ALA A 128 -15.56 -8.31 30.23
C ALA A 128 -15.77 -8.77 31.67
N ALA A 129 -16.93 -8.42 32.26
CA ALA A 129 -17.30 -8.84 33.62
C ALA A 129 -17.39 -10.36 33.75
N SER A 130 -17.97 -11.03 32.75
CA SER A 130 -18.08 -12.51 32.74
C SER A 130 -16.70 -13.16 32.65
N ALA A 131 -15.76 -12.60 31.85
CA ALA A 131 -14.41 -13.13 31.79
C ALA A 131 -13.69 -13.03 33.16
N LEU A 132 -13.82 -11.90 33.83
CA LEU A 132 -13.24 -11.72 35.18
C LEU A 132 -13.85 -12.68 36.22
N LYS A 133 -15.16 -12.93 36.17
CA LYS A 133 -15.84 -13.90 37.06
C LYS A 133 -15.32 -15.30 36.82
N LEU A 134 -15.19 -15.75 35.56
CA LEU A 134 -14.66 -17.09 35.23
C LEU A 134 -13.21 -17.24 35.75
N VAL A 135 -12.38 -16.23 35.59
CA VAL A 135 -11.00 -16.27 36.11
C VAL A 135 -10.99 -16.32 37.64
N ALA A 136 -11.87 -15.57 38.31
CA ALA A 136 -11.97 -15.56 39.75
C ALA A 136 -12.49 -16.94 40.32
N SER A 137 -13.26 -17.69 39.53
CA SER A 137 -13.70 -19.06 39.87
C SER A 137 -12.67 -20.15 39.54
N GLY A 138 -11.44 -19.77 39.13
CA GLY A 138 -10.33 -20.70 38.88
C GLY A 138 -10.16 -21.14 37.41
N VAL A 139 -10.97 -20.64 36.50
CA VAL A 139 -10.79 -20.90 35.05
C VAL A 139 -9.60 -20.18 34.54
N SER A 140 -8.76 -20.83 33.72
CA SER A 140 -7.59 -20.14 33.15
C SER A 140 -8.00 -18.94 32.26
N PRO A 141 -7.24 -17.83 32.24
CA PRO A 141 -7.57 -16.69 31.39
C PRO A 141 -7.67 -17.05 29.90
N THR A 142 -6.95 -18.08 29.46
CA THR A 142 -6.98 -18.58 28.09
C THR A 142 -8.31 -19.29 27.79
N ASP A 143 -8.82 -20.11 28.74
CA ASP A 143 -10.08 -20.82 28.55
C ASP A 143 -11.29 -19.89 28.72
N ALA A 144 -11.24 -18.93 29.63
CA ALA A 144 -12.23 -17.87 29.74
C ALA A 144 -12.33 -17.05 28.45
N ALA A 145 -11.19 -16.71 27.83
CA ALA A 145 -11.16 -16.02 26.53
C ALA A 145 -11.83 -16.86 25.43
N ARG A 146 -11.54 -18.16 25.37
CA ARG A 146 -12.12 -19.11 24.41
C ARG A 146 -13.62 -19.23 24.55
N GLN A 147 -14.10 -19.42 25.78
CA GLN A 147 -15.55 -19.60 26.09
C GLN A 147 -16.37 -18.36 25.68
N LEU A 148 -15.81 -17.15 25.86
CA LEU A 148 -16.52 -15.89 25.59
C LEU A 148 -16.25 -15.32 24.20
N GLY A 149 -15.45 -16.01 23.38
CA GLY A 149 -15.06 -15.51 22.05
C GLY A 149 -14.22 -14.21 22.11
N LEU A 150 -13.42 -14.05 23.18
CA LEU A 150 -12.53 -12.91 23.38
C LEU A 150 -11.09 -13.25 23.00
N GLY A 151 -10.33 -12.21 22.63
CA GLY A 151 -8.88 -12.37 22.48
C GLY A 151 -8.20 -12.56 23.85
N ARG A 152 -7.26 -13.50 23.97
CA ARG A 152 -6.50 -13.77 25.21
C ARG A 152 -5.89 -12.48 25.81
N ALA A 153 -5.25 -11.66 24.98
CA ALA A 153 -4.68 -10.39 25.40
C ALA A 153 -5.71 -9.41 25.99
N THR A 154 -6.97 -9.51 25.57
CA THR A 154 -8.07 -8.70 26.11
C THR A 154 -8.38 -9.09 27.55
N VAL A 155 -8.49 -10.39 27.83
CA VAL A 155 -8.77 -10.88 29.19
C VAL A 155 -7.65 -10.50 30.16
N TYR A 156 -6.39 -10.66 29.77
CA TYR A 156 -5.25 -10.23 30.60
C TYR A 156 -5.25 -8.73 30.86
N ARG A 157 -5.61 -7.89 29.89
CA ARG A 157 -5.70 -6.44 30.08
C ARG A 157 -6.81 -6.05 31.05
N GLU A 158 -7.97 -6.70 30.97
CA GLU A 158 -9.07 -6.46 31.89
C GLU A 158 -8.72 -6.91 33.33
N MET A 159 -8.01 -8.02 33.50
CA MET A 159 -7.48 -8.47 34.80
C MET A 159 -6.52 -7.43 35.40
N ALA A 160 -5.58 -6.91 34.60
CA ALA A 160 -4.64 -5.88 35.06
C ALA A 160 -5.38 -4.60 35.48
N GLY A 161 -6.37 -4.16 34.68
CA GLY A 161 -7.21 -3.00 35.01
C GLY A 161 -8.10 -3.20 36.23
N ALA A 162 -8.58 -4.42 36.50
CA ALA A 162 -9.35 -4.75 37.70
C ALA A 162 -8.47 -4.80 38.95
N GLY A 163 -7.22 -5.28 38.83
CA GLY A 163 -6.23 -5.27 39.90
C GLY A 163 -5.84 -3.84 40.33
N ALA A 164 -5.60 -2.97 39.36
CA ALA A 164 -5.28 -1.57 39.62
C ALA A 164 -6.43 -0.78 40.29
N ARG A 165 -7.69 -1.12 39.99
CA ARG A 165 -8.88 -0.49 40.64
C ARG A 165 -9.16 -0.98 42.08
N ARG A 166 -8.55 -2.10 42.53
CA ARG A 166 -8.67 -2.61 43.92
C ARG A 166 -7.53 -2.12 44.81
N ALA A 167 -6.48 -1.55 44.24
CA ALA A 167 -5.31 -1.10 44.97
C ALA A 167 -5.26 0.44 45.22
N GLY A 168 -6.27 1.19 44.75
CA GLY A 168 -6.49 2.60 45.00
C GLY A 168 -7.84 2.87 45.68
#